data_f0380fb420d250f2c788dac53bd91c43
#
_entry.id   f0380fb420d250f2c788dac53bd91c43
#
_cell.length_a   1.000
_cell.length_b   1.000
_cell.length_c   1.000
_cell.angle_alpha   90.00
_cell.angle_beta   90.00
_cell.angle_gamma   90.00
#
_symmetry.space_group_name_H-M   'P 1'
#
loop_
_entity.id
_entity.type
_entity.pdbx_description
1 polymer ?
#
loop_
_entity_poly.entity_id
_entity_poly.type
_entity_poly.pdbx_seq_one_letter_code
_entity_poly.pdbx_strand_id
1 'polypeptide(L)'
;MKRYVLFVCLLLSGLAGVYAQSIAPFQKGDRIAFVGNSITCGGHYHSYIWLYYMTRFPDQRIDIFNEGVGGDVAEMIYQRLDKVFEHEPTVVTLSFGMNDVGYMDFRKPGADTIARNRVEKACRDYALIEEVYKKYPEVRKILIGSSPYDETSRFNKVAFPGKNTPILEIVDFLNARAR
;
A
#
# COMPACT_ATOMS: atom_id res chain seq x y z
N MET A 1 -13.11 31.87 37.04
CA MET A 1 -13.89 30.83 36.40
C MET A 1 -13.62 30.71 34.90
N LYS A 2 -13.58 31.78 34.08
CA LYS A 2 -13.36 31.70 32.62
C LYS A 2 -12.00 31.08 32.16
N ARG A 3 -10.93 31.18 32.97
CA ARG A 3 -9.60 30.65 32.64
C ARG A 3 -9.51 29.11 32.76
N TYR A 4 -10.25 28.52 33.69
CA TYR A 4 -10.24 27.04 33.87
C TYR A 4 -11.08 26.31 32.81
N VAL A 5 -12.12 26.96 32.29
CA VAL A 5 -12.93 26.41 31.21
C VAL A 5 -12.11 26.28 29.92
N LEU A 6 -11.24 27.28 29.63
CA LEU A 6 -10.36 27.23 28.44
C LEU A 6 -9.31 26.11 28.54
N PHE A 7 -8.79 25.85 29.74
CA PHE A 7 -7.80 24.78 29.95
C PHE A 7 -8.40 23.39 29.87
N VAL A 8 -9.65 23.21 30.34
CA VAL A 8 -10.38 21.93 30.20
C VAL A 8 -10.78 21.65 28.75
N CYS A 9 -11.15 22.67 27.98
CA CYS A 9 -11.44 22.51 26.54
C CYS A 9 -10.17 22.16 25.73
N LEU A 10 -8.99 22.70 26.11
CA LEU A 10 -7.71 22.36 25.48
C LEU A 10 -7.24 20.92 25.82
N LEU A 11 -7.56 20.43 27.02
CA LEU A 11 -7.27 19.05 27.41
C LEU A 11 -8.22 18.03 26.76
N LEU A 12 -9.46 18.42 26.48
CA LEU A 12 -10.43 17.55 25.78
C LEU A 12 -10.21 17.49 24.27
N SER A 13 -9.64 18.53 23.65
CA SER A 13 -9.26 18.50 22.23
C SER A 13 -8.01 17.67 21.95
N GLY A 14 -7.18 17.37 22.96
CA GLY A 14 -6.02 16.48 22.85
C GLY A 14 -6.34 14.98 22.86
N LEU A 15 -7.61 14.60 23.11
CA LEU A 15 -8.09 13.22 23.14
C LEU A 15 -8.75 12.77 21.81
N ALA A 16 -8.57 13.52 20.73
CA ALA A 16 -8.80 12.98 19.40
C ALA A 16 -7.72 11.90 19.16
N GLY A 17 -8.00 10.71 19.69
CA GLY A 17 -7.12 9.57 19.53
C GLY A 17 -6.88 9.36 18.04
N VAL A 18 -5.62 9.29 17.65
CA VAL A 18 -5.21 8.72 16.37
C VAL A 18 -5.67 7.27 16.43
N TYR A 19 -6.89 7.00 15.97
CA TYR A 19 -7.33 5.63 15.76
C TYR A 19 -6.48 5.07 14.63
N ALA A 20 -5.40 4.39 14.99
CA ALA A 20 -4.72 3.53 14.04
C ALA A 20 -5.76 2.54 13.51
N GLN A 21 -5.94 2.49 12.20
CA GLN A 21 -6.85 1.55 11.58
C GLN A 21 -6.38 0.14 11.94
N SER A 22 -7.12 -0.56 12.79
CA SER A 22 -6.80 -1.92 13.17
C SER A 22 -7.19 -2.87 12.04
N ILE A 23 -6.20 -3.47 11.40
CA ILE A 23 -6.42 -4.54 10.43
C ILE A 23 -6.73 -5.82 11.20
N ALA A 24 -7.88 -6.43 10.93
CA ALA A 24 -8.23 -7.71 11.53
C ALA A 24 -7.18 -8.79 11.17
N PRO A 25 -6.74 -9.63 12.12
CA PRO A 25 -5.83 -10.74 11.83
C PRO A 25 -6.36 -11.65 10.71
N PHE A 26 -5.46 -12.38 10.06
CA PHE A 26 -5.85 -13.43 9.16
C PHE A 26 -6.48 -14.60 9.94
N GLN A 27 -7.45 -15.23 9.32
CA GLN A 27 -8.22 -16.30 9.93
C GLN A 27 -7.79 -17.67 9.37
N LYS A 28 -8.15 -18.74 10.08
CA LYS A 28 -7.96 -20.09 9.59
C LYS A 28 -8.64 -20.28 8.23
N GLY A 29 -7.89 -20.77 7.26
CA GLY A 29 -8.37 -21.02 5.91
C GLY A 29 -8.32 -19.79 4.99
N ASP A 30 -7.81 -18.63 5.46
CA ASP A 30 -7.58 -17.51 4.57
C ASP A 30 -6.62 -17.88 3.43
N ARG A 31 -7.01 -17.48 2.24
CA ARG A 31 -6.25 -17.56 0.98
C ARG A 31 -5.87 -16.14 0.60
N ILE A 32 -4.60 -15.78 0.79
CA ILE A 32 -4.15 -14.39 0.75
C ILE A 32 -3.33 -14.16 -0.51
N ALA A 33 -3.82 -13.35 -1.43
CA ALA A 33 -3.06 -12.91 -2.60
C ALA A 33 -2.31 -11.60 -2.28
N PHE A 34 -0.99 -11.64 -2.32
CA PHE A 34 -0.12 -10.48 -2.15
C PHE A 34 0.18 -9.87 -3.52
N VAL A 35 -0.56 -8.83 -3.88
CA VAL A 35 -0.47 -8.15 -5.19
C VAL A 35 0.46 -6.93 -5.07
N GLY A 36 1.38 -6.80 -6.01
CA GLY A 36 2.30 -5.66 -6.01
C GLY A 36 3.40 -5.77 -7.06
N ASN A 37 4.42 -4.95 -6.88
CA ASN A 37 5.57 -4.85 -7.76
C ASN A 37 6.75 -5.75 -7.31
N SER A 38 8.00 -5.36 -7.65
CA SER A 38 9.22 -6.10 -7.28
C SER A 38 9.41 -6.30 -5.78
N ILE A 39 8.91 -5.40 -4.94
CA ILE A 39 8.98 -5.53 -3.47
C ILE A 39 8.15 -6.73 -3.01
N THR A 40 6.97 -6.91 -3.59
CA THR A 40 6.12 -8.08 -3.35
C THR A 40 6.69 -9.32 -4.02
N CYS A 41 7.13 -9.22 -5.28
CA CYS A 41 7.75 -10.32 -6.04
C CYS A 41 8.93 -10.96 -5.29
N GLY A 42 9.76 -10.14 -4.61
CA GLY A 42 10.89 -10.59 -3.82
C GLY A 42 10.53 -11.51 -2.64
N GLY A 43 9.27 -11.53 -2.23
CA GLY A 43 8.76 -12.56 -1.32
C GLY A 43 9.06 -12.36 0.17
N HIS A 44 9.86 -11.36 0.54
CA HIS A 44 10.38 -11.28 1.90
C HIS A 44 9.30 -11.03 2.96
N TYR A 45 8.52 -9.95 2.83
CA TYR A 45 7.62 -9.55 3.90
C TYR A 45 6.45 -10.53 4.09
N HIS A 46 5.85 -11.02 3.02
CA HIS A 46 4.74 -11.96 3.13
C HIS A 46 5.20 -13.37 3.55
N SER A 47 6.44 -13.78 3.21
CA SER A 47 7.02 -15.01 3.74
C SER A 47 7.21 -14.94 5.26
N TYR A 48 7.62 -13.78 5.80
CA TYR A 48 7.69 -13.58 7.26
C TYR A 48 6.30 -13.60 7.90
N ILE A 49 5.29 -13.03 7.26
CA ILE A 49 3.90 -13.12 7.73
C ILE A 49 3.46 -14.57 7.78
N TRP A 50 3.68 -15.32 6.70
CA TRP A 50 3.35 -16.73 6.64
C TRP A 50 4.06 -17.54 7.74
N LEU A 51 5.37 -17.35 7.88
CA LEU A 51 6.17 -18.04 8.91
C LEU A 51 5.67 -17.70 10.33
N TYR A 52 5.30 -16.45 10.58
CA TYR A 52 4.70 -16.04 11.85
C TYR A 52 3.42 -16.81 12.15
N TYR A 53 2.50 -16.91 11.19
CA TYR A 53 1.27 -17.67 11.38
C TYR A 53 1.55 -19.16 11.57
N MET A 54 2.41 -19.76 10.77
CA MET A 54 2.76 -21.19 10.89
C MET A 54 3.42 -21.54 12.21
N THR A 55 4.18 -20.63 12.80
CA THR A 55 4.90 -20.90 14.06
C THR A 55 4.13 -20.50 15.30
N ARG A 56 3.31 -19.45 15.23
CA ARG A 56 2.58 -18.92 16.38
C ARG A 56 1.15 -19.44 16.48
N PHE A 57 0.56 -19.79 15.36
CA PHE A 57 -0.83 -20.24 15.25
C PHE A 57 -0.92 -21.48 14.35
N PRO A 58 -0.30 -22.61 14.73
CA PRO A 58 -0.20 -23.80 13.87
C PRO A 58 -1.56 -24.39 13.48
N ASP A 59 -2.58 -24.18 14.30
CA ASP A 59 -3.95 -24.61 14.03
C ASP A 59 -4.74 -23.63 13.14
N GLN A 60 -4.18 -22.47 12.84
CA GLN A 60 -4.76 -21.43 11.98
C GLN A 60 -4.00 -21.35 10.64
N ARG A 61 -4.02 -22.47 9.92
CA ARG A 61 -3.35 -22.52 8.61
C ARG A 61 -3.95 -21.49 7.65
N ILE A 62 -3.06 -20.72 7.03
CA ILE A 62 -3.33 -19.80 5.94
C ILE A 62 -2.53 -20.19 4.69
N ASP A 63 -3.07 -19.91 3.51
CA ASP A 63 -2.36 -20.06 2.25
C ASP A 63 -2.01 -18.68 1.68
N ILE A 64 -0.83 -18.54 1.08
CA ILE A 64 -0.39 -17.29 0.46
C ILE A 64 -0.06 -17.48 -1.02
N PHE A 65 -0.39 -16.49 -1.83
CA PHE A 65 -0.06 -16.40 -3.25
C PHE A 65 0.78 -15.15 -3.47
N ASN A 66 1.96 -15.33 -4.05
CA ASN A 66 2.81 -14.19 -4.42
C ASN A 66 2.41 -13.71 -5.82
N GLU A 67 1.63 -12.65 -5.85
CA GLU A 67 1.16 -11.96 -7.05
C GLU A 67 1.96 -10.65 -7.29
N GLY A 68 3.22 -10.65 -6.91
CA GLY A 68 4.16 -9.56 -7.21
C GLY A 68 4.78 -9.72 -8.59
N VAL A 69 4.83 -8.65 -9.38
CA VAL A 69 5.51 -8.62 -10.68
C VAL A 69 6.50 -7.46 -10.71
N GLY A 70 7.76 -7.74 -11.07
CA GLY A 70 8.80 -6.72 -11.13
C GLY A 70 8.47 -5.60 -12.09
N GLY A 71 8.56 -4.35 -11.65
CA GLY A 71 8.30 -3.18 -12.48
C GLY A 71 6.84 -2.72 -12.52
N ASP A 72 5.90 -3.50 -12.00
CA ASP A 72 4.47 -3.15 -12.05
C ASP A 72 4.19 -1.77 -11.47
N VAL A 73 3.30 -1.08 -12.16
CA VAL A 73 2.57 0.13 -11.78
C VAL A 73 1.08 -0.20 -11.65
N ALA A 74 0.28 0.72 -11.10
CA ALA A 74 -1.15 0.49 -10.89
C ALA A 74 -1.90 0.01 -12.15
N GLU A 75 -1.59 0.58 -13.32
CA GLU A 75 -2.16 0.17 -14.60
C GLU A 75 -1.88 -1.32 -14.94
N MET A 76 -0.63 -1.76 -14.78
CA MET A 76 -0.23 -3.14 -15.08
C MET A 76 -0.90 -4.12 -14.09
N ILE A 77 -1.01 -3.73 -12.82
CA ILE A 77 -1.74 -4.50 -11.82
C ILE A 77 -3.21 -4.63 -12.24
N TYR A 78 -3.86 -3.53 -12.63
CA TYR A 78 -5.23 -3.54 -13.12
C TYR A 78 -5.43 -4.53 -14.27
N GLN A 79 -4.53 -4.53 -15.26
CA GLN A 79 -4.63 -5.38 -16.45
C GLN A 79 -4.58 -6.89 -16.16
N ARG A 80 -4.01 -7.30 -15.02
CA ARG A 80 -3.88 -8.72 -14.64
C ARG A 80 -4.70 -9.10 -13.41
N LEU A 81 -5.46 -8.17 -12.85
CA LEU A 81 -6.11 -8.37 -11.56
C LEU A 81 -7.16 -9.49 -11.60
N ASP A 82 -7.87 -9.67 -12.72
CA ASP A 82 -8.83 -10.78 -12.88
C ASP A 82 -8.15 -12.15 -12.69
N LYS A 83 -6.89 -12.32 -13.12
CA LYS A 83 -6.13 -13.57 -12.91
C LYS A 83 -5.81 -13.83 -11.44
N VAL A 84 -5.64 -12.77 -10.63
CA VAL A 84 -5.45 -12.91 -9.19
C VAL A 84 -6.67 -13.54 -8.55
N PHE A 85 -7.86 -13.18 -9.01
CA PHE A 85 -9.12 -13.73 -8.49
C PHE A 85 -9.39 -15.17 -8.94
N GLU A 86 -8.72 -15.69 -9.96
CA GLU A 86 -8.77 -17.12 -10.33
C GLU A 86 -8.22 -18.03 -9.20
N HIS A 87 -7.39 -17.50 -8.30
CA HIS A 87 -6.93 -18.20 -7.11
C HIS A 87 -8.00 -18.26 -5.99
N GLU A 88 -9.18 -17.71 -6.21
CA GLU A 88 -10.25 -17.64 -5.20
C GLU A 88 -9.75 -17.11 -3.84
N PRO A 89 -9.09 -15.93 -3.79
CA PRO A 89 -8.57 -15.40 -2.55
C PRO A 89 -9.71 -14.95 -1.62
N THR A 90 -9.55 -15.15 -0.32
CA THR A 90 -10.41 -14.53 0.71
C THR A 90 -9.90 -13.15 1.11
N VAL A 91 -8.62 -12.91 0.89
CA VAL A 91 -7.96 -11.62 1.17
C VAL A 91 -7.05 -11.25 -0.01
N VAL A 92 -7.14 -10.02 -0.45
CA VAL A 92 -6.20 -9.43 -1.41
C VAL A 92 -5.50 -8.27 -0.74
N THR A 93 -4.17 -8.29 -0.71
CA THR A 93 -3.36 -7.13 -0.36
C THR A 93 -2.88 -6.43 -1.63
N LEU A 94 -2.81 -5.12 -1.64
CA LEU A 94 -2.33 -4.34 -2.78
C LEU A 94 -1.27 -3.35 -2.36
N SER A 95 -0.11 -3.37 -3.03
CA SER A 95 0.95 -2.40 -2.84
C SER A 95 1.49 -1.91 -4.18
N PHE A 96 1.46 -0.60 -4.40
CA PHE A 96 2.02 0.08 -5.58
C PHE A 96 2.53 1.47 -5.20
N GLY A 97 3.01 2.27 -6.15
CA GLY A 97 3.49 3.64 -5.95
C GLY A 97 4.97 3.82 -6.26
N MET A 98 5.82 2.88 -5.88
CA MET A 98 7.28 2.99 -6.06
C MET A 98 7.69 3.16 -7.52
N ASN A 99 7.08 2.41 -8.44
CA ASN A 99 7.35 2.48 -9.88
C ASN A 99 6.48 3.54 -10.57
N ASP A 100 5.29 3.77 -10.04
CA ASP A 100 4.32 4.72 -10.58
C ASP A 100 4.90 6.13 -10.66
N VAL A 101 5.63 6.56 -9.65
CA VAL A 101 6.29 7.86 -9.63
C VAL A 101 7.52 7.94 -10.54
N GLY A 102 8.03 6.81 -11.04
CA GLY A 102 9.20 6.74 -11.90
C GLY A 102 10.53 6.85 -11.15
N TYR A 103 11.62 6.86 -11.89
CA TYR A 103 13.00 6.95 -11.36
C TYR A 103 13.82 8.02 -12.06
N MET A 104 14.13 7.83 -13.35
CA MET A 104 15.07 8.68 -14.09
C MET A 104 14.54 10.11 -14.32
N ASP A 105 13.23 10.29 -14.19
CA ASP A 105 12.60 11.59 -14.38
C ASP A 105 12.99 12.61 -13.30
N PHE A 106 13.34 12.14 -12.09
CA PHE A 106 13.82 13.00 -11.00
C PHE A 106 15.18 13.66 -11.28
N ARG A 107 15.82 13.33 -12.38
CA ARG A 107 17.07 13.93 -12.85
C ARG A 107 16.88 14.88 -14.03
N LYS A 108 15.66 15.10 -14.46
CA LYS A 108 15.32 15.93 -15.62
C LYS A 108 14.78 17.29 -15.18
N PRO A 109 14.99 18.33 -16.00
CA PRO A 109 14.26 19.58 -15.82
C PRO A 109 12.74 19.31 -15.82
N GLY A 110 12.00 19.95 -14.94
CA GLY A 110 10.55 19.76 -14.82
C GLY A 110 10.13 18.48 -14.12
N ALA A 111 11.02 17.85 -13.34
CA ALA A 111 10.74 16.63 -12.58
C ALA A 111 9.46 16.72 -11.76
N ASP A 112 9.19 17.85 -11.09
CA ASP A 112 7.98 18.03 -10.26
C ASP A 112 6.69 17.92 -11.07
N THR A 113 6.67 18.50 -12.28
CA THR A 113 5.50 18.40 -13.16
C THR A 113 5.30 16.97 -13.66
N ILE A 114 6.39 16.28 -14.01
CA ILE A 114 6.35 14.89 -14.45
C ILE A 114 5.84 14.01 -13.29
N ALA A 115 6.37 14.20 -12.08
CA ALA A 115 5.96 13.45 -10.90
C ALA A 115 4.47 13.65 -10.59
N ARG A 116 3.97 14.88 -10.65
CA ARG A 116 2.54 15.17 -10.46
C ARG A 116 1.66 14.44 -11.46
N ASN A 117 1.99 14.51 -12.75
CA ASN A 117 1.25 13.79 -13.80
C ASN A 117 1.24 12.25 -13.56
N ARG A 118 2.34 11.71 -13.04
CA ARG A 118 2.45 10.29 -12.70
C ARG A 118 1.58 9.92 -11.50
N VAL A 119 1.56 10.74 -10.45
CA VAL A 119 0.66 10.55 -9.30
C VAL A 119 -0.80 10.58 -9.75
N GLU A 120 -1.19 11.59 -10.55
CA GLU A 120 -2.54 11.67 -11.08
C GLU A 120 -2.91 10.43 -11.91
N LYS A 121 -1.98 9.93 -12.74
CA LYS A 121 -2.19 8.69 -13.49
C LYS A 121 -2.38 7.50 -12.55
N ALA A 122 -1.50 7.32 -11.57
CA ALA A 122 -1.58 6.21 -10.60
C ALA A 122 -2.92 6.22 -9.84
N CYS A 123 -3.41 7.40 -9.45
CA CYS A 123 -4.71 7.56 -8.80
C CYS A 123 -5.88 7.19 -9.72
N ARG A 124 -5.83 7.55 -11.00
CA ARG A 124 -6.84 7.14 -11.98
C ARG A 124 -6.83 5.64 -12.22
N ASP A 125 -5.64 5.04 -12.35
CA ASP A 125 -5.50 3.61 -12.58
C ASP A 125 -5.98 2.80 -11.38
N TYR A 126 -5.74 3.31 -10.15
CA TYR A 126 -6.30 2.71 -8.94
C TYR A 126 -7.84 2.73 -8.92
N ALA A 127 -8.48 3.75 -9.45
CA ALA A 127 -9.93 3.77 -9.56
C ALA A 127 -10.47 2.61 -10.42
N LEU A 128 -9.72 2.19 -11.45
CA LEU A 128 -10.06 1.00 -12.24
C LEU A 128 -9.91 -0.29 -11.42
N ILE A 129 -8.90 -0.36 -10.55
CA ILE A 129 -8.73 -1.47 -9.59
C ILE A 129 -9.93 -1.54 -8.64
N GLU A 130 -10.41 -0.40 -8.13
CA GLU A 130 -11.60 -0.34 -7.28
C GLU A 130 -12.84 -0.89 -7.99
N GLU A 131 -13.02 -0.62 -9.30
CA GLU A 131 -14.14 -1.19 -10.07
C GLU A 131 -14.05 -2.72 -10.19
N VAL A 132 -12.83 -3.28 -10.31
CA VAL A 132 -12.67 -4.74 -10.26
C VAL A 132 -13.02 -5.26 -8.87
N TYR A 133 -12.57 -4.60 -7.80
CA TYR A 133 -12.85 -5.01 -6.42
C TYR A 133 -14.34 -5.04 -6.07
N LYS A 134 -15.16 -4.19 -6.69
CA LYS A 134 -16.61 -4.20 -6.51
C LYS A 134 -17.29 -5.48 -7.01
N LYS A 135 -16.66 -6.21 -7.93
CA LYS A 135 -17.14 -7.52 -8.41
C LYS A 135 -16.97 -8.63 -7.36
N TYR A 136 -16.12 -8.41 -6.35
CA TYR A 136 -15.77 -9.39 -5.31
C TYR A 136 -15.97 -8.78 -3.91
N PRO A 137 -17.21 -8.43 -3.53
CA PRO A 137 -17.48 -7.74 -2.27
C PRO A 137 -17.15 -8.60 -1.04
N GLU A 138 -17.16 -9.92 -1.15
CA GLU A 138 -16.85 -10.88 -0.10
C GLU A 138 -15.35 -10.96 0.21
N VAL A 139 -14.49 -10.61 -0.73
CA VAL A 139 -13.03 -10.65 -0.56
C VAL A 139 -12.58 -9.43 0.24
N ARG A 140 -11.84 -9.64 1.31
CA ARG A 140 -11.25 -8.57 2.10
C ARG A 140 -10.09 -7.91 1.35
N LYS A 141 -10.10 -6.58 1.21
CA LYS A 141 -9.04 -5.81 0.57
C LYS A 141 -8.22 -5.08 1.62
N ILE A 142 -6.89 -5.17 1.50
CA ILE A 142 -5.94 -4.50 2.39
C ILE A 142 -4.99 -3.68 1.53
N LEU A 143 -4.98 -2.37 1.72
CA LEU A 143 -4.05 -1.48 1.04
C LEU A 143 -2.77 -1.38 1.86
N ILE A 144 -1.63 -1.59 1.20
CA ILE A 144 -0.29 -1.46 1.79
C ILE A 144 0.38 -0.25 1.15
N GLY A 145 0.62 0.79 1.95
CA GLY A 145 1.37 1.96 1.48
C GLY A 145 2.74 1.57 0.95
N SER A 146 3.20 2.25 -0.10
CA SER A 146 4.55 2.04 -0.62
C SER A 146 5.60 2.30 0.47
N SER A 147 6.66 1.49 0.49
CA SER A 147 7.82 1.79 1.34
C SER A 147 8.46 3.12 0.90
N PRO A 148 9.10 3.85 1.83
CA PRO A 148 9.86 5.03 1.46
C PRO A 148 11.05 4.65 0.57
N TYR A 149 11.41 5.55 -0.33
CA TYR A 149 12.67 5.48 -1.07
C TYR A 149 13.78 6.14 -0.26
N ASP A 150 14.91 5.46 -0.05
CA ASP A 150 16.05 6.05 0.65
C ASP A 150 16.82 7.02 -0.28
N GLU A 151 16.48 8.30 -0.20
CA GLU A 151 17.14 9.37 -0.94
C GLU A 151 18.54 9.68 -0.44
N THR A 152 18.90 9.22 0.76
CA THR A 152 20.15 9.51 1.46
C THR A 152 21.15 8.36 1.41
N SER A 153 20.76 7.23 0.83
CA SER A 153 21.55 6.01 0.80
C SER A 153 22.92 6.23 0.16
N ARG A 154 23.95 5.95 0.93
CA ARG A 154 25.34 5.96 0.44
C ARG A 154 25.69 4.73 -0.40
N PHE A 155 24.83 3.71 -0.38
CA PHE A 155 25.00 2.47 -1.14
C PHE A 155 24.44 2.60 -2.56
N ASN A 156 23.50 3.50 -2.79
CA ASN A 156 22.95 3.75 -4.11
C ASN A 156 23.87 4.66 -4.91
N LYS A 157 24.48 4.13 -5.97
CA LYS A 157 25.29 4.91 -6.93
C LYS A 157 24.46 5.98 -7.66
N VAL A 158 23.16 5.84 -7.69
CA VAL A 158 22.21 6.72 -8.37
C VAL A 158 21.10 7.10 -7.39
N ALA A 159 21.15 8.33 -6.94
CA ALA A 159 20.08 8.91 -6.13
C ALA A 159 19.00 9.55 -7.01
N PHE A 160 17.76 9.50 -6.52
CA PHE A 160 16.60 10.15 -7.12
C PHE A 160 15.97 11.09 -6.08
N PRO A 161 16.57 12.29 -5.86
CA PRO A 161 16.10 13.23 -4.84
C PRO A 161 14.68 13.71 -5.16
N GLY A 162 13.88 13.88 -4.12
CA GLY A 162 12.49 14.31 -4.24
C GLY A 162 11.50 13.19 -4.58
N LYS A 163 11.95 11.95 -4.73
CA LYS A 163 11.09 10.80 -5.08
C LYS A 163 10.08 10.46 -3.98
N ASN A 164 10.40 10.69 -2.71
CA ASN A 164 9.49 10.38 -1.61
C ASN A 164 8.23 11.25 -1.61
N THR A 165 8.32 12.51 -2.03
CA THR A 165 7.15 13.40 -2.05
C THR A 165 5.98 12.81 -2.85
N PRO A 166 6.10 12.47 -4.13
CA PRO A 166 5.01 11.86 -4.88
C PRO A 166 4.63 10.45 -4.40
N ILE A 167 5.55 9.69 -3.77
CA ILE A 167 5.19 8.43 -3.13
C ILE A 167 4.23 8.68 -1.97
N LEU A 168 4.50 9.68 -1.12
CA LEU A 168 3.63 10.05 -0.01
C LEU A 168 2.26 10.54 -0.48
N GLU A 169 2.19 11.29 -1.59
CA GLU A 169 0.92 11.71 -2.19
C GLU A 169 0.04 10.51 -2.57
N ILE A 170 0.64 9.44 -3.14
CA ILE A 170 -0.08 8.19 -3.43
C ILE A 170 -0.51 7.50 -2.13
N VAL A 171 0.35 7.46 -1.11
CA VAL A 171 0.01 6.86 0.20
C VAL A 171 -1.15 7.60 0.86
N ASP A 172 -1.14 8.93 0.85
CA ASP A 172 -2.22 9.75 1.41
C ASP A 172 -3.53 9.54 0.65
N PHE A 173 -3.46 9.44 -0.68
CA PHE A 173 -4.61 9.08 -1.50
C PHE A 173 -5.20 7.72 -1.12
N LEU A 174 -4.35 6.68 -0.94
CA LEU A 174 -4.80 5.35 -0.53
C LEU A 174 -5.38 5.35 0.88
N ASN A 175 -4.77 6.08 1.82
CA ASN A 175 -5.28 6.22 3.19
C ASN A 175 -6.67 6.85 3.22
N ALA A 176 -6.95 7.80 2.34
CA ALA A 176 -8.26 8.42 2.22
C ALA A 176 -9.33 7.45 1.67
N ARG A 177 -8.92 6.46 0.87
CA ARG A 177 -9.80 5.44 0.27
C ARG A 177 -10.03 4.21 1.16
N ALA A 178 -9.13 3.94 2.10
CA ALA A 178 -9.22 2.81 3.01
C ALA A 178 -10.22 3.01 4.17
N ARG A 179 -10.99 4.10 4.17
CA ARG A 179 -11.96 4.46 5.23
C ARG A 179 -13.36 3.99 4.95
#